data_d903c5fe3887fd2c1108eb93a0312478
#
_entry.id   d903c5fe3887fd2c1108eb93a0312478
#
_cell.length_a   1.000
_cell.length_b   1.000
_cell.length_c   1.000
_cell.angle_alpha   90.00
_cell.angle_beta   90.00
_cell.angle_gamma   90.00
#
_symmetry.space_group_name_H-M   'P 1'
#
loop_
_entity.id
_entity.type
_entity.pdbx_description
1 polymer ?
#
loop_
_entity_poly.entity_id
_entity_poly.type
_entity_poly.pdbx_seq_one_letter_code
_entity_poly.pdbx_strand_id
1 'polypeptide(L)'
;MKRIIKTIAFVASALAVIGCAKAVQTGPNEANERYFNAWIGLNHPGISPTGLGIYVIEEEAGTGNVVKDDGFVYADYIITDLEGNITSYTDKETAKQLGTYDTTTYYGAKVLTTTKNTIYAGLADAIVGMKAGGRKKVIIPSWLMTYSSYDKKEDYLKNSSSGVNTIYDITIRDYTDSIQLYEISQIEKYIKDNPQIFDSRMVNDTTGFYFQPLSKDISTEKFEEDTTIYINYTGRLLNGLVFDTTIEKVAKDNGLYSSARTYGPTKVNWGKELSDLTLGSSNSSVIDGFARTLWHMHPMEKALGIFYSPLGYSFNGSGASIPGYSPLIFEIEIVAKPED
;
A
#
# COMPACT_ATOMS: atom_id res chain seq x y z
N MET A 1 -7.87 73.41 -42.34
CA MET A 1 -6.74 72.63 -41.85
C MET A 1 -6.52 72.67 -40.36
N LYS A 2 -6.64 73.79 -39.62
CA LYS A 2 -6.36 73.94 -38.18
C LYS A 2 -7.35 73.23 -37.23
N ARG A 3 -8.60 72.87 -37.65
CA ARG A 3 -9.59 72.18 -36.83
C ARG A 3 -9.46 70.66 -36.83
N ILE A 4 -8.96 70.09 -37.93
CA ILE A 4 -8.77 68.62 -38.07
C ILE A 4 -7.58 68.14 -37.23
N ILE A 5 -6.54 68.96 -37.10
CA ILE A 5 -5.33 68.61 -36.30
C ILE A 5 -5.62 68.56 -34.81
N LYS A 6 -6.56 69.36 -34.28
CA LYS A 6 -6.94 69.33 -32.86
C LYS A 6 -7.76 68.13 -32.48
N THR A 7 -8.57 67.59 -33.40
CA THR A 7 -9.40 66.39 -33.16
C THR A 7 -8.56 65.10 -33.20
N ILE A 8 -7.53 65.04 -34.03
CA ILE A 8 -6.59 63.89 -34.06
C ILE A 8 -5.69 63.85 -32.83
N ALA A 9 -5.27 64.99 -32.31
CA ALA A 9 -4.47 65.03 -31.07
C ALA A 9 -5.25 64.59 -29.84
N PHE A 10 -6.60 64.79 -29.81
CA PHE A 10 -7.43 64.38 -28.65
C PHE A 10 -7.77 62.89 -28.72
N VAL A 11 -7.87 62.26 -29.89
CA VAL A 11 -8.07 60.81 -30.07
C VAL A 11 -6.78 60.04 -29.78
N ALA A 12 -5.60 60.62 -30.11
CA ALA A 12 -4.33 59.98 -29.81
C ALA A 12 -3.98 59.95 -28.32
N SER A 13 -4.43 60.96 -27.52
CA SER A 13 -4.22 60.99 -26.06
C SER A 13 -5.22 60.12 -25.30
N ALA A 14 -6.40 59.78 -25.86
CA ALA A 14 -7.35 58.85 -25.25
C ALA A 14 -6.96 57.36 -25.42
N LEU A 15 -6.12 57.04 -26.40
CA LEU A 15 -5.61 55.69 -26.63
C LEU A 15 -4.36 55.30 -25.81
N ALA A 16 -3.73 56.26 -25.14
CA ALA A 16 -2.53 56.04 -24.31
C ALA A 16 -2.81 55.64 -22.86
N VAL A 17 -4.09 55.51 -22.45
CA VAL A 17 -4.48 55.10 -21.09
C VAL A 17 -4.93 53.63 -20.99
N ILE A 18 -4.91 52.92 -22.15
CA ILE A 18 -5.08 51.46 -22.13
C ILE A 18 -3.68 50.84 -22.00
N GLY A 19 -2.99 51.21 -20.93
CA GLY A 19 -1.66 50.76 -20.65
C GLY A 19 -1.61 50.02 -19.32
N CYS A 20 -1.26 48.78 -19.37
CA CYS A 20 -0.72 47.97 -18.27
C CYS A 20 -1.66 47.79 -17.08
N ALA A 21 -2.77 47.14 -17.26
CA ALA A 21 -3.12 46.15 -16.24
C ALA A 21 -2.02 45.08 -16.30
N LYS A 22 -0.98 45.20 -15.46
CA LYS A 22 -0.11 44.06 -15.16
C LYS A 22 -1.05 42.89 -14.89
N ALA A 23 -1.04 41.91 -15.76
CA ALA A 23 -1.68 40.64 -15.42
C ALA A 23 -1.11 40.26 -14.06
N VAL A 24 -1.95 40.28 -13.05
CA VAL A 24 -1.57 39.77 -11.72
C VAL A 24 -1.22 38.32 -12.00
N GLN A 25 0.05 37.97 -11.89
CA GLN A 25 0.46 36.56 -11.99
C GLN A 25 -0.21 35.87 -10.81
N THR A 26 -1.35 35.28 -11.07
CA THR A 26 -2.05 34.43 -10.09
C THR A 26 -1.17 33.23 -9.80
N GLY A 27 -1.00 32.89 -8.53
CA GLY A 27 -0.27 31.69 -8.14
C GLY A 27 -0.91 30.44 -8.77
N PRO A 28 -0.16 29.33 -8.91
CA PRO A 28 -0.62 28.12 -9.61
C PRO A 28 -1.93 27.56 -9.03
N ASN A 29 -2.21 27.78 -7.76
CA ASN A 29 -3.38 27.26 -7.05
C ASN A 29 -4.48 28.29 -6.77
N GLU A 30 -4.33 29.56 -7.14
CA GLU A 30 -5.30 30.60 -6.79
C GLU A 30 -6.70 30.35 -7.39
N ALA A 31 -6.76 29.85 -8.63
CA ALA A 31 -8.04 29.50 -9.24
C ALA A 31 -8.68 28.31 -8.55
N ASN A 32 -7.88 27.31 -8.18
CA ASN A 32 -8.32 26.14 -7.43
C ASN A 32 -8.81 26.50 -6.03
N GLU A 33 -8.13 27.44 -5.35
CA GLU A 33 -8.55 27.93 -4.04
C GLU A 33 -9.91 28.63 -4.13
N ARG A 34 -10.13 29.50 -5.12
CA ARG A 34 -11.44 30.16 -5.32
C ARG A 34 -12.55 29.16 -5.58
N TYR A 35 -12.33 28.18 -6.47
CA TYR A 35 -13.29 27.11 -6.74
C TYR A 35 -13.59 26.32 -5.47
N PHE A 36 -12.55 25.86 -4.78
CA PHE A 36 -12.67 25.05 -3.58
C PHE A 36 -13.44 25.79 -2.46
N ASN A 37 -13.11 27.05 -2.19
CA ASN A 37 -13.79 27.86 -1.19
C ASN A 37 -15.26 28.10 -1.55
N ALA A 38 -15.59 28.32 -2.83
CA ALA A 38 -16.97 28.44 -3.29
C ALA A 38 -17.75 27.10 -3.09
N TRP A 39 -17.11 25.98 -3.42
CA TRP A 39 -17.70 24.65 -3.22
C TRP A 39 -17.97 24.37 -1.73
N ILE A 40 -16.98 24.66 -0.85
CA ILE A 40 -17.14 24.54 0.62
C ILE A 40 -18.30 25.41 1.11
N GLY A 41 -18.39 26.68 0.68
CA GLY A 41 -19.44 27.58 1.08
C GLY A 41 -20.85 27.12 0.69
N LEU A 42 -20.97 26.41 -0.44
CA LEU A 42 -22.25 25.87 -0.91
C LEU A 42 -22.62 24.53 -0.23
N ASN A 43 -21.66 23.63 -0.04
CA ASN A 43 -21.94 22.26 0.39
C ASN A 43 -21.77 22.08 1.92
N HIS A 44 -20.94 22.89 2.56
CA HIS A 44 -20.66 22.83 4.00
C HIS A 44 -20.64 24.23 4.64
N PRO A 45 -21.76 24.98 4.58
CA PRO A 45 -21.82 26.34 5.10
C PRO A 45 -21.50 26.38 6.60
N GLY A 46 -20.59 27.28 6.99
CA GLY A 46 -20.21 27.48 8.39
C GLY A 46 -19.14 26.54 8.93
N ILE A 47 -18.63 25.60 8.13
CA ILE A 47 -17.51 24.76 8.54
C ILE A 47 -16.20 25.57 8.57
N SER A 48 -15.34 25.35 9.56
CA SER A 48 -14.04 25.98 9.69
C SER A 48 -12.91 25.00 9.33
N PRO A 49 -11.87 25.47 8.62
CA PRO A 49 -10.70 24.63 8.31
C PRO A 49 -9.81 24.45 9.53
N THR A 50 -8.92 23.43 9.48
CA THR A 50 -7.75 23.32 10.35
C THR A 50 -6.73 24.43 10.05
N GLY A 51 -5.68 24.53 10.85
CA GLY A 51 -4.60 25.51 10.63
C GLY A 51 -3.93 25.39 9.25
N LEU A 52 -3.85 24.18 8.69
CA LEU A 52 -3.26 23.93 7.37
C LEU A 52 -4.29 24.11 6.23
N GLY A 53 -5.58 23.99 6.51
CA GLY A 53 -6.64 24.27 5.54
C GLY A 53 -7.45 23.07 5.06
N ILE A 54 -7.40 21.93 5.74
CA ILE A 54 -8.34 20.82 5.53
C ILE A 54 -9.63 21.07 6.32
N TYR A 55 -10.72 20.39 5.95
CA TYR A 55 -12.01 20.52 6.61
C TYR A 55 -12.46 19.16 7.14
N VAL A 56 -12.68 19.05 8.45
CA VAL A 56 -13.19 17.83 9.08
C VAL A 56 -14.71 17.86 9.04
N ILE A 57 -15.33 16.91 8.32
CA ILE A 57 -16.80 16.82 8.18
C ILE A 57 -17.40 15.94 9.29
N GLU A 58 -16.74 14.80 9.56
CA GLU A 58 -17.14 13.84 10.56
C GLU A 58 -15.91 13.38 11.34
N GLU A 59 -16.08 13.15 12.65
CA GLU A 59 -15.01 12.61 13.49
C GLU A 59 -15.59 11.69 14.56
N GLU A 60 -15.02 10.49 14.67
CA GLU A 60 -15.27 9.52 15.71
C GLU A 60 -13.97 9.23 16.43
N ALA A 61 -13.97 9.44 17.76
CA ALA A 61 -12.75 9.27 18.56
C ALA A 61 -12.39 7.79 18.72
N GLY A 62 -11.12 7.44 18.49
CA GLY A 62 -10.56 6.15 18.85
C GLY A 62 -10.14 6.08 20.33
N THR A 63 -9.79 4.86 20.78
CA THR A 63 -9.34 4.59 22.15
C THR A 63 -7.93 4.02 22.23
N GLY A 64 -7.34 3.63 21.08
CA GLY A 64 -6.01 3.02 21.00
C GLY A 64 -4.86 4.03 21.01
N ASN A 65 -3.71 3.60 20.50
CA ASN A 65 -2.50 4.41 20.42
C ASN A 65 -2.71 5.67 19.58
N VAL A 66 -2.05 6.75 19.99
CA VAL A 66 -2.07 8.03 19.25
C VAL A 66 -1.14 7.94 18.06
N VAL A 67 -1.64 8.31 16.89
CA VAL A 67 -0.84 8.47 15.67
C VAL A 67 0.11 9.66 15.84
N LYS A 68 1.40 9.41 15.68
CA LYS A 68 2.47 10.41 15.74
C LYS A 68 3.10 10.59 14.37
N ASP A 69 3.94 11.60 14.24
CA ASP A 69 4.88 11.73 13.12
C ASP A 69 5.87 10.55 13.13
N ASP A 70 6.41 10.22 11.94
CA ASP A 70 7.43 9.18 11.74
C ASP A 70 7.03 7.77 12.19
N GLY A 71 5.74 7.43 12.07
CA GLY A 71 5.21 6.11 12.37
C GLY A 71 4.49 5.45 11.20
N PHE A 72 3.80 4.35 11.51
CA PHE A 72 3.06 3.53 10.56
C PHE A 72 1.63 3.35 11.03
N VAL A 73 0.69 3.61 10.14
CA VAL A 73 -0.74 3.56 10.40
C VAL A 73 -1.37 2.49 9.53
N TYR A 74 -2.07 1.54 10.14
CA TYR A 74 -2.97 0.63 9.43
C TYR A 74 -4.32 1.30 9.28
N ALA A 75 -4.73 1.62 8.06
CA ALA A 75 -5.96 2.36 7.80
C ALA A 75 -6.83 1.72 6.72
N ASP A 76 -8.13 1.68 6.98
CA ASP A 76 -9.13 1.55 5.93
C ASP A 76 -9.56 2.92 5.46
N TYR A 77 -9.86 3.04 4.17
CA TYR A 77 -10.34 4.30 3.61
C TYR A 77 -11.22 4.10 2.38
N ILE A 78 -12.09 5.08 2.18
CA ILE A 78 -12.77 5.35 0.92
C ILE A 78 -12.41 6.78 0.51
N ILE A 79 -11.98 6.95 -0.73
CA ILE A 79 -11.58 8.24 -1.29
C ILE A 79 -12.54 8.61 -2.40
N THR A 80 -13.08 9.83 -2.34
CA THR A 80 -13.94 10.36 -3.39
C THR A 80 -13.42 11.69 -3.91
N ASP A 81 -13.84 12.07 -5.11
CA ASP A 81 -13.78 13.47 -5.54
C ASP A 81 -14.89 14.30 -4.87
N LEU A 82 -14.97 15.61 -5.21
CA LEU A 82 -15.99 16.50 -4.67
C LEU A 82 -17.41 16.22 -5.21
N GLU A 83 -17.52 15.53 -6.32
CA GLU A 83 -18.75 15.08 -6.96
C GLU A 83 -19.29 13.78 -6.33
N GLY A 84 -18.50 13.12 -5.46
CA GLY A 84 -18.85 11.89 -4.77
C GLY A 84 -18.48 10.61 -5.52
N ASN A 85 -17.73 10.71 -6.62
CA ASN A 85 -17.23 9.53 -7.33
C ASN A 85 -16.11 8.88 -6.52
N ILE A 86 -16.22 7.57 -6.27
CA ILE A 86 -15.18 6.80 -5.56
C ILE A 86 -13.97 6.63 -6.48
N THR A 87 -12.81 7.09 -6.02
CA THR A 87 -11.53 7.03 -6.74
C THR A 87 -10.59 5.96 -6.19
N SER A 88 -10.73 5.61 -4.90
CA SER A 88 -9.95 4.55 -4.26
C SER A 88 -10.67 4.05 -2.99
N TYR A 89 -10.40 2.80 -2.61
CA TYR A 89 -10.98 2.18 -1.42
C TYR A 89 -10.15 0.97 -0.98
N THR A 90 -10.37 0.54 0.25
CA THR A 90 -9.71 -0.64 0.82
C THR A 90 -10.70 -1.75 1.18
N ASP A 91 -11.99 -1.48 1.25
CA ASP A 91 -12.98 -2.45 1.71
C ASP A 91 -13.63 -3.25 0.58
N LYS A 92 -13.97 -4.49 0.91
CA LYS A 92 -14.55 -5.48 0.01
C LYS A 92 -15.98 -5.13 -0.42
N GLU A 93 -16.76 -4.53 0.45
CA GLU A 93 -18.17 -4.25 0.15
C GLU A 93 -18.30 -3.12 -0.86
N THR A 94 -17.44 -2.10 -0.77
CA THR A 94 -17.33 -1.06 -1.81
C THR A 94 -16.95 -1.66 -3.16
N ALA A 95 -15.99 -2.61 -3.20
CA ALA A 95 -15.63 -3.32 -4.44
C ALA A 95 -16.83 -4.04 -5.06
N LYS A 96 -17.63 -4.73 -4.25
CA LYS A 96 -18.84 -5.42 -4.72
C LYS A 96 -19.89 -4.45 -5.24
N GLN A 97 -20.13 -3.34 -4.53
CA GLN A 97 -21.09 -2.31 -4.93
C GLN A 97 -20.71 -1.67 -6.27
N LEU A 98 -19.41 -1.48 -6.51
CA LEU A 98 -18.88 -0.96 -7.76
C LEU A 98 -18.77 -2.01 -8.88
N GLY A 99 -19.01 -3.29 -8.59
CA GLY A 99 -18.83 -4.38 -9.56
C GLY A 99 -17.36 -4.66 -9.91
N THR A 100 -16.42 -4.23 -9.07
CA THR A 100 -14.96 -4.39 -9.27
C THR A 100 -14.36 -5.43 -8.32
N TYR A 101 -15.20 -6.19 -7.62
CA TYR A 101 -14.74 -7.21 -6.69
C TYR A 101 -13.99 -8.34 -7.41
N ASP A 102 -12.79 -8.64 -6.92
CA ASP A 102 -11.96 -9.75 -7.38
C ASP A 102 -11.48 -10.57 -6.17
N THR A 103 -11.69 -11.89 -6.21
CA THR A 103 -11.32 -12.82 -5.13
C THR A 103 -9.82 -12.87 -4.85
N THR A 104 -8.99 -12.49 -5.82
CA THR A 104 -7.53 -12.49 -5.73
C THR A 104 -6.95 -11.18 -5.20
N THR A 105 -7.78 -10.16 -5.07
CA THR A 105 -7.39 -8.85 -4.53
C THR A 105 -7.46 -8.82 -3.00
N TYR A 106 -6.45 -8.21 -2.38
CA TYR A 106 -6.48 -7.93 -0.96
C TYR A 106 -7.44 -6.77 -0.64
N TYR A 107 -8.39 -7.03 0.25
CA TYR A 107 -9.24 -6.00 0.86
C TYR A 107 -9.00 -5.95 2.36
N GLY A 108 -8.78 -4.76 2.88
CA GLY A 108 -8.48 -4.51 4.29
C GLY A 108 -7.52 -3.34 4.46
N ALA A 109 -7.17 -3.07 5.70
CA ALA A 109 -6.31 -1.96 6.06
C ALA A 109 -4.97 -2.02 5.33
N LYS A 110 -4.55 -0.87 4.79
CA LYS A 110 -3.23 -0.67 4.18
C LYS A 110 -2.36 0.16 5.10
N VAL A 111 -1.05 -0.04 5.00
CA VAL A 111 -0.09 0.74 5.78
C VAL A 111 0.17 2.08 5.09
N LEU A 112 0.00 3.15 5.86
CA LEU A 112 0.43 4.51 5.52
C LEU A 112 1.57 4.89 6.46
N THR A 113 2.60 5.55 5.93
CA THR A 113 3.65 6.15 6.79
C THR A 113 3.24 7.58 7.12
N THR A 114 3.60 8.06 8.32
CA THR A 114 3.38 9.45 8.72
C THR A 114 4.65 10.31 8.62
N THR A 115 5.72 9.73 8.07
CA THR A 115 6.98 10.43 7.84
C THR A 115 6.81 11.55 6.81
N LYS A 116 7.34 12.71 7.10
CA LYS A 116 7.33 13.87 6.19
C LYS A 116 7.83 13.49 4.81
N ASN A 117 7.18 14.04 3.78
CA ASN A 117 7.45 13.80 2.37
C ASN A 117 7.20 12.37 1.85
N THR A 118 6.59 11.49 2.64
CA THR A 118 6.16 10.14 2.22
C THR A 118 4.64 9.99 2.19
N ILE A 119 3.91 10.93 2.76
CA ILE A 119 2.46 11.02 2.78
C ILE A 119 2.02 12.39 2.27
N TYR A 120 0.81 12.51 1.72
CA TYR A 120 0.25 13.80 1.36
C TYR A 120 0.10 14.69 2.59
N ALA A 121 0.52 15.95 2.46
CA ALA A 121 0.52 16.91 3.58
C ALA A 121 -0.86 17.07 4.24
N GLY A 122 -1.92 17.16 3.44
CA GLY A 122 -3.29 17.24 3.96
C GLY A 122 -3.76 15.96 4.64
N LEU A 123 -3.29 14.79 4.19
CA LEU A 123 -3.63 13.52 4.86
C LEU A 123 -2.86 13.39 6.18
N ALA A 124 -1.60 13.81 6.25
CA ALA A 124 -0.84 13.87 7.50
C ALA A 124 -1.54 14.77 8.53
N ASP A 125 -1.96 16.00 8.12
CA ASP A 125 -2.72 16.94 8.98
C ASP A 125 -4.04 16.31 9.49
N ALA A 126 -4.67 15.45 8.70
CA ALA A 126 -5.91 14.78 9.09
C ALA A 126 -5.70 13.69 10.15
N ILE A 127 -4.63 12.86 10.00
CA ILE A 127 -4.49 11.62 10.79
C ILE A 127 -3.53 11.72 11.97
N VAL A 128 -2.52 12.59 11.93
CA VAL A 128 -1.64 12.80 13.09
C VAL A 128 -2.45 13.35 14.25
N GLY A 129 -2.27 12.76 15.43
CA GLY A 129 -3.06 13.05 16.63
C GLY A 129 -4.35 12.24 16.76
N MET A 130 -4.83 11.54 15.72
CA MET A 130 -5.91 10.55 15.87
C MET A 130 -5.48 9.40 16.76
N LYS A 131 -6.45 8.70 17.33
CA LYS A 131 -6.20 7.44 18.05
C LYS A 131 -6.64 6.25 17.19
N ALA A 132 -5.94 5.14 17.31
CA ALA A 132 -6.37 3.89 16.72
C ALA A 132 -7.81 3.54 17.18
N GLY A 133 -8.60 3.02 16.25
CA GLY A 133 -10.05 2.83 16.38
C GLY A 133 -10.88 4.06 15.99
N GLY A 134 -10.26 5.21 15.74
CA GLY A 134 -10.94 6.45 15.33
C GLY A 134 -11.19 6.52 13.83
N ARG A 135 -12.21 7.30 13.45
CA ARG A 135 -12.57 7.58 12.05
C ARG A 135 -12.65 9.09 11.84
N LYS A 136 -12.20 9.54 10.70
CA LYS A 136 -12.43 10.92 10.21
C LYS A 136 -12.89 10.90 8.76
N LYS A 137 -13.84 11.81 8.46
CA LYS A 137 -14.14 12.19 7.10
C LYS A 137 -13.70 13.62 6.88
N VAL A 138 -12.77 13.80 5.93
CA VAL A 138 -12.10 15.09 5.73
C VAL A 138 -12.08 15.48 4.26
N ILE A 139 -12.22 16.78 3.99
CA ILE A 139 -12.02 17.36 2.67
C ILE A 139 -10.62 17.96 2.62
N ILE A 140 -9.80 17.48 1.69
CA ILE A 140 -8.43 17.91 1.48
C ILE A 140 -8.35 18.66 0.15
N PRO A 141 -7.97 19.95 0.17
CA PRO A 141 -7.83 20.71 -1.05
C PRO A 141 -6.63 20.26 -1.90
N SER A 142 -6.72 20.49 -3.19
CA SER A 142 -5.77 20.02 -4.20
C SER A 142 -4.31 20.41 -3.93
N TRP A 143 -4.05 21.58 -3.36
CA TRP A 143 -2.70 22.04 -3.04
C TRP A 143 -2.07 21.35 -1.83
N LEU A 144 -2.86 20.65 -1.01
CA LEU A 144 -2.38 19.80 0.09
C LEU A 144 -2.24 18.32 -0.31
N MET A 145 -2.64 17.95 -1.53
CA MET A 145 -2.41 16.64 -2.14
C MET A 145 -1.01 16.58 -2.76
N THR A 146 -0.01 16.91 -1.97
CA THR A 146 1.42 16.94 -2.30
C THR A 146 2.25 16.25 -1.23
N TYR A 147 3.33 15.63 -1.61
CA TYR A 147 4.32 15.08 -0.68
C TYR A 147 5.29 16.14 -0.11
N SER A 148 5.35 17.33 -0.72
CA SER A 148 6.14 18.44 -0.18
C SER A 148 5.54 18.92 1.14
N SER A 149 6.40 19.24 2.11
CA SER A 149 6.01 19.73 3.42
C SER A 149 6.41 21.18 3.60
N TYR A 150 5.46 22.04 3.93
CA TYR A 150 5.64 23.44 4.27
C TYR A 150 4.95 23.75 5.59
N ASP A 151 5.39 24.82 6.28
CA ASP A 151 4.85 25.18 7.59
C ASP A 151 3.54 25.99 7.50
N LYS A 152 3.25 26.61 6.34
CA LYS A 152 2.10 27.51 6.17
C LYS A 152 1.30 27.19 4.93
N LYS A 153 -0.01 27.41 5.01
CA LYS A 153 -0.96 27.28 3.89
C LYS A 153 -0.51 28.07 2.66
N GLU A 154 -0.03 29.29 2.84
CA GLU A 154 0.38 30.19 1.76
C GLU A 154 1.53 29.62 0.94
N ASP A 155 2.45 28.89 1.57
CA ASP A 155 3.57 28.24 0.90
C ASP A 155 3.10 27.06 0.04
N TYR A 156 2.09 26.31 0.49
CA TYR A 156 1.45 25.28 -0.32
C TYR A 156 0.74 25.88 -1.53
N LEU A 157 -0.04 26.95 -1.35
CA LEU A 157 -0.74 27.62 -2.46
C LEU A 157 0.24 28.13 -3.53
N LYS A 158 1.41 28.62 -3.10
CA LYS A 158 2.43 29.19 -3.98
C LYS A 158 3.30 28.13 -4.67
N ASN A 159 3.67 27.05 -3.98
CA ASN A 159 4.76 26.18 -4.40
C ASN A 159 4.31 24.76 -4.77
N SER A 160 3.11 24.32 -4.35
CA SER A 160 2.62 22.97 -4.68
C SER A 160 2.12 22.90 -6.11
N SER A 161 2.36 21.76 -6.74
CA SER A 161 1.67 21.42 -7.99
C SER A 161 0.17 21.24 -7.71
N SER A 162 -0.66 21.54 -8.71
CA SER A 162 -2.10 21.34 -8.61
C SER A 162 -2.42 19.84 -8.59
N GLY A 163 -3.00 19.40 -7.49
CA GLY A 163 -3.60 18.05 -7.35
C GLY A 163 -5.11 18.07 -7.61
N VAL A 164 -5.83 17.11 -7.07
CA VAL A 164 -7.30 17.00 -7.10
C VAL A 164 -7.82 17.22 -5.68
N ASN A 165 -8.90 18.00 -5.55
CA ASN A 165 -9.63 18.12 -4.28
C ASN A 165 -10.23 16.75 -3.93
N THR A 166 -10.02 16.29 -2.71
CA THR A 166 -10.27 14.90 -2.35
C THR A 166 -11.01 14.83 -1.01
N ILE A 167 -11.96 13.93 -0.90
CA ILE A 167 -12.61 13.59 0.37
C ILE A 167 -12.08 12.23 0.81
N TYR A 168 -11.46 12.17 1.98
CA TYR A 168 -11.08 10.92 2.63
C TYR A 168 -12.09 10.59 3.73
N ASP A 169 -12.61 9.38 3.69
CA ASP A 169 -13.27 8.72 4.80
C ASP A 169 -12.31 7.64 5.31
N ILE A 170 -11.60 7.91 6.39
CA ILE A 170 -10.49 7.09 6.86
C ILE A 170 -10.72 6.61 8.29
N THR A 171 -10.51 5.31 8.51
CA THR A 171 -10.54 4.66 9.83
C THR A 171 -9.15 4.14 10.17
N ILE A 172 -8.60 4.59 11.29
CA ILE A 172 -7.32 4.10 11.80
C ILE A 172 -7.57 2.78 12.53
N ARG A 173 -7.05 1.68 12.01
CA ARG A 173 -7.17 0.35 12.62
C ARG A 173 -6.13 0.13 13.70
N ASP A 174 -4.91 0.53 13.43
CA ASP A 174 -3.80 0.42 14.37
C ASP A 174 -2.69 1.43 14.06
N TYR A 175 -1.77 1.63 15.01
CA TYR A 175 -0.60 2.47 14.89
C TYR A 175 0.60 1.84 15.57
N THR A 176 1.77 1.96 14.94
CA THR A 176 3.05 1.51 15.50
C THR A 176 4.19 2.45 15.13
N ASP A 177 5.14 2.61 16.05
CA ASP A 177 6.41 3.31 15.80
C ASP A 177 7.43 2.40 15.06
N SER A 178 7.20 1.07 15.05
CA SER A 178 8.09 0.09 14.41
C SER A 178 7.30 -0.96 13.64
N ILE A 179 7.31 -0.84 12.32
CA ILE A 179 6.59 -1.76 11.44
C ILE A 179 7.12 -3.19 11.55
N GLN A 180 8.43 -3.36 11.67
CA GLN A 180 9.05 -4.68 11.75
C GLN A 180 8.63 -5.43 13.02
N LEU A 181 8.68 -4.77 14.18
CA LEU A 181 8.23 -5.37 15.44
C LEU A 181 6.74 -5.67 15.42
N TYR A 182 5.97 -4.83 14.78
CA TYR A 182 4.53 -5.05 14.61
C TYR A 182 4.26 -6.29 13.74
N GLU A 183 4.91 -6.41 12.58
CA GLU A 183 4.78 -7.58 11.71
C GLU A 183 5.20 -8.88 12.43
N ILE A 184 6.30 -8.85 13.19
CA ILE A 184 6.73 -9.98 14.01
C ILE A 184 5.65 -10.35 15.02
N SER A 185 5.06 -9.38 15.71
CA SER A 185 3.98 -9.63 16.67
C SER A 185 2.74 -10.24 16.01
N GLN A 186 2.42 -9.86 14.77
CA GLN A 186 1.33 -10.46 14.00
C GLN A 186 1.64 -11.92 13.63
N ILE A 187 2.89 -12.22 13.25
CA ILE A 187 3.34 -13.60 12.97
C ILE A 187 3.25 -14.44 14.25
N GLU A 188 3.76 -13.95 15.37
CA GLU A 188 3.72 -14.65 16.66
C GLU A 188 2.28 -14.90 17.13
N LYS A 189 1.41 -13.91 16.93
CA LYS A 189 -0.03 -14.09 17.18
C LYS A 189 -0.61 -15.19 16.28
N TYR A 190 -0.30 -15.18 14.98
CA TYR A 190 -0.76 -16.22 14.06
C TYR A 190 -0.30 -17.61 14.50
N ILE A 191 0.96 -17.76 14.89
CA ILE A 191 1.53 -19.02 15.40
C ILE A 191 0.76 -19.47 16.64
N LYS A 192 0.55 -18.58 17.60
CA LYS A 192 -0.19 -18.86 18.84
C LYS A 192 -1.65 -19.28 18.57
N ASP A 193 -2.29 -18.65 17.62
CA ASP A 193 -3.70 -18.92 17.27
C ASP A 193 -3.87 -20.22 16.45
N ASN A 194 -2.75 -20.82 15.99
CA ASN A 194 -2.75 -22.05 15.18
C ASN A 194 -1.89 -23.17 15.80
N PRO A 195 -2.10 -23.56 17.08
CA PRO A 195 -1.24 -24.52 17.78
C PRO A 195 -1.28 -25.94 17.18
N GLN A 196 -2.25 -26.24 16.31
CA GLN A 196 -2.34 -27.49 15.59
C GLN A 196 -1.32 -27.61 14.44
N ILE A 197 -0.73 -26.49 14.01
CA ILE A 197 0.26 -26.44 12.92
C ILE A 197 1.68 -26.37 13.50
N PHE A 198 1.86 -25.62 14.58
CA PHE A 198 3.16 -25.30 15.14
C PHE A 198 3.48 -26.15 16.35
N ASP A 199 4.67 -26.72 16.39
CA ASP A 199 5.16 -27.54 17.47
C ASP A 199 6.63 -27.22 17.85
N SER A 200 7.22 -28.02 18.73
CA SER A 200 8.58 -27.80 19.24
C SER A 200 9.71 -27.94 18.20
N ARG A 201 9.39 -28.38 16.98
CA ARG A 201 10.36 -28.48 15.87
C ARG A 201 10.49 -27.16 15.10
N MET A 202 9.69 -26.15 15.46
CA MET A 202 9.78 -24.84 14.83
C MET A 202 11.15 -24.21 15.05
N VAL A 203 11.74 -23.68 13.98
CA VAL A 203 13.02 -22.96 13.98
C VAL A 203 12.75 -21.47 13.80
N ASN A 204 13.42 -20.64 14.58
CA ASN A 204 13.44 -19.19 14.47
C ASN A 204 14.90 -18.73 14.70
N ASP A 205 15.73 -18.83 13.69
CA ASP A 205 17.16 -18.50 13.74
C ASP A 205 17.50 -17.15 13.10
N THR A 206 16.52 -16.51 12.50
CA THR A 206 16.65 -15.21 11.85
C THR A 206 15.47 -14.32 12.23
N THR A 207 15.72 -13.05 12.52
CA THR A 207 14.68 -12.08 12.88
C THR A 207 13.54 -12.07 11.88
N GLY A 208 12.31 -12.27 12.36
CA GLY A 208 11.09 -12.24 11.55
C GLY A 208 10.95 -13.42 10.58
N PHE A 209 11.68 -14.50 10.76
CA PHE A 209 11.59 -15.73 9.98
C PHE A 209 11.28 -16.92 10.91
N TYR A 210 10.31 -17.73 10.50
CA TYR A 210 9.87 -18.92 11.25
C TYR A 210 9.69 -20.07 10.28
N PHE A 211 10.32 -21.20 10.57
CA PHE A 211 10.22 -22.42 9.79
C PHE A 211 9.57 -23.53 10.63
N GLN A 212 8.54 -24.19 10.09
CA GLN A 212 7.85 -25.28 10.73
C GLN A 212 7.81 -26.50 9.80
N PRO A 213 8.50 -27.61 10.14
CA PRO A 213 8.31 -28.88 9.47
C PRO A 213 6.89 -29.40 9.63
N LEU A 214 6.24 -29.79 8.52
CA LEU A 214 4.92 -30.41 8.53
C LEU A 214 5.00 -31.94 8.39
N SER A 215 6.06 -32.47 7.77
CA SER A 215 6.33 -33.90 7.68
C SER A 215 6.65 -34.46 9.06
N LYS A 216 6.18 -35.70 9.32
CA LYS A 216 6.50 -36.42 10.58
C LYS A 216 7.90 -37.02 10.54
N ASP A 217 8.21 -37.67 9.44
CA ASP A 217 9.50 -38.28 9.19
C ASP A 217 10.31 -37.33 8.27
N ILE A 218 11.42 -36.85 8.80
CA ILE A 218 12.32 -35.90 8.10
C ILE A 218 13.60 -36.64 7.81
N SER A 219 14.03 -36.64 6.53
CA SER A 219 15.34 -37.14 6.13
C SER A 219 16.45 -36.41 6.83
N THR A 220 17.55 -37.05 7.11
CA THR A 220 18.79 -36.44 7.55
C THR A 220 19.71 -36.07 6.40
N GLU A 221 19.35 -36.48 5.18
CA GLU A 221 20.11 -36.16 3.96
C GLU A 221 19.96 -34.67 3.63
N LYS A 222 21.01 -34.10 3.07
CA LYS A 222 21.01 -32.73 2.52
C LYS A 222 21.10 -32.82 1.01
N PHE A 223 20.70 -31.72 0.36
CA PHE A 223 20.89 -31.61 -1.08
C PHE A 223 22.37 -31.38 -1.40
N GLU A 224 22.83 -32.02 -2.47
CA GLU A 224 24.15 -31.76 -3.03
C GLU A 224 24.14 -30.38 -3.73
N GLU A 225 25.31 -29.77 -3.76
CA GLU A 225 25.54 -28.51 -4.51
C GLU A 225 25.26 -28.74 -6.01
N ASP A 226 24.82 -27.68 -6.69
CA ASP A 226 24.55 -27.65 -8.13
C ASP A 226 23.52 -28.73 -8.60
N THR A 227 22.58 -29.12 -7.73
CA THR A 227 21.52 -30.06 -8.05
C THR A 227 20.20 -29.37 -8.41
N THR A 228 19.26 -30.15 -8.90
CA THR A 228 17.90 -29.72 -9.21
C THR A 228 16.90 -30.47 -8.35
N ILE A 229 16.04 -29.75 -7.67
CA ILE A 229 14.90 -30.30 -6.93
C ILE A 229 13.58 -29.84 -7.54
N TYR A 230 12.50 -30.48 -7.18
CA TYR A 230 11.14 -30.14 -7.62
C TYR A 230 10.25 -29.90 -6.42
N ILE A 231 9.44 -28.85 -6.51
CA ILE A 231 8.58 -28.43 -5.40
C ILE A 231 7.17 -28.11 -5.87
N ASN A 232 6.21 -28.42 -5.01
CA ASN A 232 4.93 -27.74 -5.01
C ASN A 232 4.92 -26.66 -3.92
N TYR A 233 4.26 -25.53 -4.16
CA TYR A 233 4.10 -24.51 -3.13
C TYR A 233 2.76 -23.79 -3.22
N THR A 234 2.38 -23.19 -2.11
CA THR A 234 1.28 -22.23 -2.00
C THR A 234 1.72 -21.07 -1.14
N GLY A 235 1.68 -19.86 -1.71
CA GLY A 235 1.92 -18.60 -1.01
C GLY A 235 0.62 -17.93 -0.59
N ARG A 236 0.53 -17.48 0.67
CA ARG A 236 -0.64 -16.79 1.21
C ARG A 236 -0.27 -15.70 2.23
N LEU A 237 -1.17 -14.78 2.43
CA LEU A 237 -1.09 -13.81 3.54
C LEU A 237 -1.53 -14.45 4.86
N LEU A 238 -1.28 -13.78 6.00
CA LEU A 238 -1.73 -14.24 7.33
C LEU A 238 -3.26 -14.37 7.43
N ASN A 239 -4.02 -13.60 6.65
CA ASN A 239 -5.50 -13.70 6.59
C ASN A 239 -6.01 -14.85 5.73
N GLY A 240 -5.11 -15.65 5.13
CA GLY A 240 -5.42 -16.78 4.29
C GLY A 240 -5.58 -16.49 2.80
N LEU A 241 -5.52 -15.23 2.34
CA LEU A 241 -5.58 -14.90 0.91
C LEU A 241 -4.41 -15.57 0.18
N VAL A 242 -4.71 -16.52 -0.69
CA VAL A 242 -3.73 -17.17 -1.56
C VAL A 242 -3.41 -16.23 -2.71
N PHE A 243 -2.12 -15.97 -2.92
CA PHE A 243 -1.66 -15.08 -3.99
C PHE A 243 -0.88 -15.80 -5.09
N ASP A 244 -0.34 -16.98 -4.80
CA ASP A 244 0.35 -17.81 -5.79
C ASP A 244 0.39 -19.28 -5.38
N THR A 245 0.36 -20.19 -6.35
CA THR A 245 0.48 -21.64 -6.12
C THR A 245 0.87 -22.37 -7.40
N THR A 246 1.59 -23.49 -7.25
CA THR A 246 1.84 -24.44 -8.33
C THR A 246 0.75 -25.52 -8.43
N ILE A 247 -0.17 -25.59 -7.48
CA ILE A 247 -1.18 -26.64 -7.36
C ILE A 247 -2.47 -26.19 -8.03
N GLU A 248 -2.84 -26.84 -9.15
CA GLU A 248 -4.00 -26.47 -9.98
C GLU A 248 -5.31 -26.40 -9.18
N LYS A 249 -5.54 -27.40 -8.30
CA LYS A 249 -6.74 -27.40 -7.47
C LYS A 249 -6.80 -26.17 -6.56
N VAL A 250 -5.68 -25.82 -5.91
CA VAL A 250 -5.60 -24.63 -5.04
C VAL A 250 -5.84 -23.36 -5.86
N ALA A 251 -5.27 -23.28 -7.06
CA ALA A 251 -5.49 -22.15 -7.96
C ALA A 251 -6.97 -22.00 -8.33
N LYS A 252 -7.66 -23.09 -8.67
CA LYS A 252 -9.11 -23.08 -8.98
C LYS A 252 -9.96 -22.68 -7.78
N ASP A 253 -9.67 -23.23 -6.61
CA ASP A 253 -10.43 -22.96 -5.38
C ASP A 253 -10.30 -21.50 -4.92
N ASN A 254 -9.21 -20.80 -5.31
CA ASN A 254 -8.92 -19.42 -4.91
C ASN A 254 -9.04 -18.40 -6.05
N GLY A 255 -9.57 -18.76 -7.22
CA GLY A 255 -9.76 -17.84 -8.34
C GLY A 255 -8.49 -17.44 -9.10
N LEU A 256 -7.37 -18.12 -8.84
CA LEU A 256 -6.05 -17.87 -9.47
C LEU A 256 -5.82 -18.67 -10.75
N TYR A 257 -6.75 -19.56 -11.10
CA TYR A 257 -6.55 -20.47 -12.24
C TYR A 257 -6.48 -19.71 -13.57
N SER A 258 -5.47 -20.04 -14.36
CA SER A 258 -5.32 -19.58 -15.73
C SER A 258 -4.95 -20.76 -16.64
N SER A 259 -5.66 -20.92 -17.76
CA SER A 259 -5.33 -21.93 -18.78
C SER A 259 -4.00 -21.66 -19.50
N ALA A 260 -3.45 -20.46 -19.37
CA ALA A 260 -2.15 -20.09 -19.95
C ALA A 260 -0.97 -20.48 -19.04
N ARG A 261 -1.26 -20.94 -17.80
CA ARG A 261 -0.25 -21.34 -16.83
C ARG A 261 -0.20 -22.87 -16.72
N THR A 262 1.01 -23.41 -16.70
CA THR A 262 1.24 -24.82 -16.34
C THR A 262 1.28 -24.96 -14.83
N TYR A 263 0.53 -25.94 -14.31
CA TYR A 263 0.50 -26.31 -12.91
C TYR A 263 1.24 -27.62 -12.70
N GLY A 264 1.71 -27.84 -11.48
CA GLY A 264 2.49 -29.01 -11.09
C GLY A 264 3.84 -28.60 -10.50
N PRO A 265 4.66 -29.59 -10.15
CA PRO A 265 5.95 -29.33 -9.53
C PRO A 265 6.84 -28.43 -10.38
N THR A 266 7.36 -27.37 -9.77
CA THR A 266 8.30 -26.46 -10.41
C THR A 266 9.73 -26.80 -10.02
N LYS A 267 10.63 -26.56 -10.97
CA LYS A 267 12.07 -26.79 -10.82
C LYS A 267 12.69 -25.71 -9.93
N VAL A 268 13.55 -26.11 -8.99
CA VAL A 268 14.45 -25.24 -8.25
C VAL A 268 15.88 -25.69 -8.56
N ASN A 269 16.71 -24.75 -8.97
CA ASN A 269 18.15 -25.00 -9.06
C ASN A 269 18.77 -24.70 -7.71
N TRP A 270 19.38 -25.71 -7.11
CA TRP A 270 20.02 -25.64 -5.81
C TRP A 270 21.50 -25.28 -6.00
N GLY A 271 21.94 -24.19 -5.41
CA GLY A 271 23.33 -23.74 -5.50
C GLY A 271 24.15 -24.04 -4.25
N LYS A 272 25.30 -23.39 -4.15
CA LYS A 272 26.23 -23.53 -3.01
C LYS A 272 25.80 -22.68 -1.81
N GLU A 273 25.16 -21.56 -2.10
CA GLU A 273 24.71 -20.59 -1.12
C GLU A 273 23.21 -20.32 -1.29
N LEU A 274 22.58 -19.82 -0.24
CA LEU A 274 21.17 -19.47 -0.24
C LEU A 274 20.81 -18.50 -1.38
N SER A 275 21.70 -17.55 -1.69
CA SER A 275 21.53 -16.57 -2.77
C SER A 275 21.52 -17.17 -4.19
N ASP A 276 22.02 -18.40 -4.34
CA ASP A 276 22.13 -19.07 -5.64
C ASP A 276 20.81 -19.78 -6.05
N LEU A 277 19.87 -19.92 -5.10
CA LEU A 277 18.59 -20.56 -5.37
C LEU A 277 17.80 -19.82 -6.44
N THR A 278 17.39 -20.54 -7.48
CA THR A 278 16.53 -19.97 -8.54
C THR A 278 15.36 -20.86 -8.84
N LEU A 279 14.26 -20.26 -9.30
CA LEU A 279 13.00 -20.93 -9.58
C LEU A 279 12.70 -21.00 -11.08
N GLY A 280 12.20 -22.14 -11.51
CA GLY A 280 11.74 -22.35 -12.86
C GLY A 280 12.86 -22.50 -13.90
N SER A 281 12.48 -22.68 -15.16
CA SER A 281 13.42 -22.81 -16.28
C SER A 281 14.10 -21.50 -16.67
N SER A 282 13.52 -20.36 -16.26
CA SER A 282 14.07 -19.02 -16.48
C SER A 282 15.13 -18.61 -15.45
N ASN A 283 15.42 -19.46 -14.45
CA ASN A 283 16.34 -19.17 -13.36
C ASN A 283 16.00 -17.84 -12.64
N SER A 284 14.71 -17.61 -12.37
CA SER A 284 14.30 -16.40 -11.66
C SER A 284 14.75 -16.44 -10.20
N SER A 285 15.28 -15.33 -9.71
CA SER A 285 15.59 -15.18 -8.28
C SER A 285 14.33 -15.32 -7.45
N VAL A 286 14.46 -15.84 -6.25
CA VAL A 286 13.38 -15.96 -5.27
C VAL A 286 13.54 -14.94 -4.15
N ILE A 287 12.44 -14.60 -3.48
CA ILE A 287 12.49 -13.74 -2.28
C ILE A 287 13.20 -14.47 -1.13
N ASP A 288 13.84 -13.71 -0.28
CA ASP A 288 14.76 -14.22 0.75
C ASP A 288 14.09 -15.21 1.71
N GLY A 289 12.87 -14.90 2.16
CA GLY A 289 12.10 -15.79 3.05
C GLY A 289 11.73 -17.13 2.41
N PHE A 290 11.45 -17.14 1.10
CA PHE A 290 11.20 -18.36 0.35
C PHE A 290 12.48 -19.21 0.23
N ALA A 291 13.59 -18.56 -0.12
CA ALA A 291 14.90 -19.23 -0.20
C ALA A 291 15.28 -19.84 1.15
N ARG A 292 15.11 -19.10 2.26
CA ARG A 292 15.37 -19.59 3.61
C ARG A 292 14.49 -20.79 3.98
N THR A 293 13.23 -20.77 3.58
CA THR A 293 12.34 -21.89 3.81
C THR A 293 12.87 -23.15 3.14
N LEU A 294 13.24 -23.07 1.86
CA LEU A 294 13.85 -24.17 1.14
C LEU A 294 15.15 -24.65 1.78
N TRP A 295 16.00 -23.70 2.23
CA TRP A 295 17.32 -24.00 2.79
C TRP A 295 17.27 -24.83 4.09
N HIS A 296 16.17 -24.72 4.84
CA HIS A 296 15.91 -25.53 6.01
C HIS A 296 15.33 -26.93 5.69
N MET A 297 14.84 -27.14 4.45
CA MET A 297 14.15 -28.38 4.08
C MET A 297 15.12 -29.50 3.67
N HIS A 298 14.60 -30.71 3.77
CA HIS A 298 15.26 -31.96 3.40
C HIS A 298 14.49 -32.68 2.27
N PRO A 299 15.09 -33.68 1.60
CA PRO A 299 14.39 -34.43 0.56
C PRO A 299 13.03 -34.96 0.99
N MET A 300 12.03 -34.79 0.12
CA MET A 300 10.64 -35.24 0.32
C MET A 300 9.93 -34.64 1.54
N GLU A 301 10.44 -33.54 2.05
CA GLU A 301 9.85 -32.82 3.18
C GLU A 301 8.75 -31.87 2.72
N LYS A 302 7.74 -31.72 3.57
CA LYS A 302 6.76 -30.66 3.52
C LYS A 302 6.95 -29.73 4.72
N ALA A 303 7.01 -28.42 4.49
CA ALA A 303 7.24 -27.44 5.54
C ALA A 303 6.51 -26.13 5.27
N LEU A 304 6.50 -25.28 6.26
CA LEU A 304 5.90 -23.98 6.23
C LEU A 304 6.94 -22.93 6.67
N GLY A 305 7.16 -21.93 5.81
CA GLY A 305 7.92 -20.74 6.14
C GLY A 305 6.98 -19.55 6.35
N ILE A 306 7.17 -18.83 7.46
CA ILE A 306 6.48 -17.57 7.71
C ILE A 306 7.53 -16.50 7.92
N PHE A 307 7.37 -15.36 7.27
CA PHE A 307 8.35 -14.30 7.40
C PHE A 307 7.75 -12.92 7.18
N TYR A 308 8.40 -11.93 7.81
CA TYR A 308 8.01 -10.53 7.72
C TYR A 308 8.38 -9.91 6.37
N SER A 309 7.82 -8.75 6.06
CA SER A 309 7.93 -8.14 4.73
C SER A 309 9.34 -7.87 4.22
N PRO A 310 10.36 -7.54 5.05
CA PRO A 310 11.73 -7.37 4.57
C PRO A 310 12.34 -8.61 3.90
N LEU A 311 11.88 -9.81 4.28
CA LEU A 311 12.27 -11.06 3.63
C LEU A 311 11.37 -11.44 2.45
N GLY A 312 10.36 -10.62 2.16
CA GLY A 312 9.39 -10.80 1.08
C GLY A 312 9.38 -9.62 0.11
N TYR A 313 8.25 -8.93 0.02
CA TYR A 313 8.05 -7.81 -0.92
C TYR A 313 8.19 -6.42 -0.28
N SER A 314 8.66 -6.34 0.97
CA SER A 314 8.97 -5.11 1.69
C SER A 314 7.81 -4.10 1.71
N PHE A 315 8.11 -2.81 1.62
CA PHE A 315 7.11 -1.74 1.60
C PHE A 315 6.33 -1.63 0.28
N ASN A 316 6.84 -2.22 -0.80
CA ASN A 316 6.20 -2.15 -2.11
C ASN A 316 4.99 -3.11 -2.24
N GLY A 317 5.03 -4.25 -1.55
CA GLY A 317 4.09 -5.32 -1.83
C GLY A 317 4.23 -5.89 -3.24
N SER A 318 3.20 -6.59 -3.75
CA SER A 318 3.18 -7.12 -5.11
C SER A 318 1.75 -7.20 -5.65
N GLY A 319 1.48 -6.51 -6.75
CA GLY A 319 0.18 -6.48 -7.40
C GLY A 319 -0.96 -6.02 -6.48
N ALA A 320 -2.16 -6.51 -6.74
CA ALA A 320 -3.35 -6.22 -5.93
C ALA A 320 -3.52 -7.17 -4.73
N SER A 321 -2.80 -8.29 -4.72
CA SER A 321 -2.96 -9.36 -3.72
C SER A 321 -2.05 -9.23 -2.50
N ILE A 322 -0.90 -8.56 -2.62
CA ILE A 322 0.08 -8.42 -1.54
C ILE A 322 0.31 -6.92 -1.29
N PRO A 323 -0.36 -6.32 -0.29
CA PRO A 323 -0.07 -4.94 0.08
C PRO A 323 1.34 -4.80 0.66
N GLY A 324 1.89 -3.59 0.67
CA GLY A 324 3.16 -3.32 1.32
C GLY A 324 3.13 -3.69 2.81
N TYR A 325 4.29 -4.04 3.36
CA TYR A 325 4.44 -4.42 4.77
C TYR A 325 3.60 -5.65 5.17
N SER A 326 3.53 -6.64 4.27
CA SER A 326 2.77 -7.87 4.52
C SER A 326 3.69 -9.03 4.90
N PRO A 327 3.52 -9.64 6.06
CA PRO A 327 4.08 -10.95 6.34
C PRO A 327 3.51 -12.00 5.39
N LEU A 328 4.35 -12.95 4.98
CA LEU A 328 3.99 -13.99 4.03
C LEU A 328 4.11 -15.38 4.66
N ILE A 329 3.26 -16.28 4.18
CA ILE A 329 3.32 -17.72 4.49
C ILE A 329 3.55 -18.47 3.18
N PHE A 330 4.55 -19.34 3.16
CA PHE A 330 4.72 -20.31 2.10
C PHE A 330 4.68 -21.73 2.67
N GLU A 331 3.75 -22.50 2.15
CA GLU A 331 3.72 -23.94 2.35
C GLU A 331 4.41 -24.57 1.13
N ILE A 332 5.50 -25.30 1.38
CA ILE A 332 6.35 -25.89 0.34
C ILE A 332 6.44 -27.39 0.58
N GLU A 333 6.35 -28.17 -0.49
CA GLU A 333 6.54 -29.62 -0.49
C GLU A 333 7.58 -29.99 -1.54
N ILE A 334 8.66 -30.63 -1.13
CA ILE A 334 9.66 -31.18 -2.02
C ILE A 334 9.18 -32.54 -2.50
N VAL A 335 9.13 -32.71 -3.80
CA VAL A 335 8.57 -33.90 -4.46
C VAL A 335 9.58 -34.54 -5.39
N ALA A 336 9.32 -35.78 -5.77
CA ALA A 336 10.09 -36.47 -6.80
C ALA A 336 10.03 -35.70 -8.13
N LYS A 337 11.06 -35.88 -8.97
CA LYS A 337 11.03 -35.36 -10.34
C LYS A 337 9.78 -35.86 -11.04
N PRO A 338 8.96 -35.02 -11.69
CA PRO A 338 7.85 -35.49 -12.51
C PRO A 338 8.31 -36.45 -13.59
N GLU A 339 7.51 -37.46 -13.85
CA GLU A 339 7.71 -38.32 -15.03
C GLU A 339 7.41 -37.50 -16.29
N ASP A 340 8.23 -37.66 -17.34
CA ASP A 340 8.14 -36.93 -18.62
C ASP A 340 6.90 -37.35 -19.39
#